data_36fa7bb389bee928b3a80413bf7118f9
#
_entry.id   36fa7bb389bee928b3a80413bf7118f9
#
_cell.length_a   1.000
_cell.length_b   1.000
_cell.length_c   1.000
_cell.angle_alpha   90.00
_cell.angle_beta   90.00
_cell.angle_gamma   90.00
#
_symmetry.space_group_name_H-M   'P 1'
#
loop_
_entity.id
_entity.type
_entity.pdbx_description
1 polymer ?
#
loop_
_entity_poly.entity_id
_entity_poly.type
_entity_poly.pdbx_seq_one_letter_code
_entity_poly.pdbx_strand_id
1 'polypeptide(L)'
;MVSRSQSSTIRYVLGGLLAFGALNAFGGGYYGLSGAEGVPTEWLEGSPFSDYTVPSVILLVVVGGSFLVAAVAVFVRSPIARTSALTAGTVVLVWIGIQVAIIGYVSWMQPATAIGGLLILLLALGHQQDSPLPPDAAVGPPASSGR
;
A
#
# COMPACT_ATOMS: atom_id res chain seq x y z
N MET A 1 21.29 14.05 -7.56
CA MET A 1 20.38 15.04 -6.93
C MET A 1 18.98 14.85 -7.47
N VAL A 2 18.09 14.20 -6.72
CA VAL A 2 16.66 14.13 -7.07
C VAL A 2 16.08 15.51 -6.78
N SER A 3 15.51 16.17 -7.79
CA SER A 3 14.94 17.51 -7.65
C SER A 3 13.77 17.46 -6.62
N ARG A 4 13.60 18.49 -5.80
CA ARG A 4 12.46 18.63 -4.85
C ARG A 4 11.10 18.43 -5.54
N SER A 5 10.99 18.78 -6.80
CA SER A 5 9.81 18.56 -7.64
C SER A 5 9.53 17.09 -7.86
N GLN A 6 10.56 16.27 -8.12
CA GLN A 6 10.42 14.84 -8.38
C GLN A 6 10.01 14.07 -7.11
N SER A 7 10.54 14.41 -5.94
CA SER A 7 10.14 13.86 -4.66
C SER A 7 8.66 14.16 -4.33
N SER A 8 8.20 15.36 -4.67
CA SER A 8 6.80 15.77 -4.47
C SER A 8 5.86 14.98 -5.37
N THR A 9 6.20 14.79 -6.64
CA THR A 9 5.40 14.04 -7.62
C THR A 9 5.27 12.58 -7.19
N ILE A 10 6.37 11.92 -6.82
CA ILE A 10 6.36 10.53 -6.35
C ILE A 10 5.42 10.38 -5.15
N ARG A 11 5.47 11.31 -4.19
CA ARG A 11 4.59 11.28 -3.01
C ARG A 11 3.12 11.35 -3.37
N TYR A 12 2.72 12.28 -4.25
CA TYR A 12 1.32 12.42 -4.65
C TYR A 12 0.83 11.22 -5.46
N VAL A 13 1.65 10.67 -6.34
CA VAL A 13 1.31 9.47 -7.10
C VAL A 13 1.18 8.27 -6.16
N LEU A 14 2.15 8.06 -5.27
CA LEU A 14 2.11 6.98 -4.29
C LEU A 14 0.90 7.11 -3.35
N GLY A 15 0.68 8.29 -2.77
CA GLY A 15 -0.47 8.55 -1.90
C GLY A 15 -1.80 8.36 -2.62
N GLY A 16 -1.91 8.80 -3.88
CA GLY A 16 -3.09 8.61 -4.72
C GLY A 16 -3.38 7.15 -5.02
N LEU A 17 -2.36 6.36 -5.37
CA LEU A 17 -2.50 4.91 -5.59
C LEU A 17 -2.93 4.18 -4.31
N LEU A 18 -2.36 4.54 -3.17
CA LEU A 18 -2.72 3.97 -1.87
C LEU A 18 -4.17 4.33 -1.49
N ALA A 19 -4.57 5.58 -1.66
CA ALA A 19 -5.95 6.02 -1.39
C ALA A 19 -6.96 5.31 -2.31
N PHE A 20 -6.65 5.19 -3.60
CA PHE A 20 -7.46 4.45 -4.55
C PHE A 20 -7.55 2.97 -4.19
N GLY A 21 -6.44 2.34 -3.79
CA GLY A 21 -6.41 0.96 -3.30
C GLY A 21 -7.28 0.76 -2.05
N ALA A 22 -7.22 1.70 -1.09
CA ALA A 22 -8.07 1.67 0.10
C ALA A 22 -9.57 1.72 -0.26
N LEU A 23 -9.96 2.64 -1.14
CA LEU A 23 -11.36 2.77 -1.60
C LEU A 23 -11.84 1.49 -2.29
N ASN A 24 -11.03 0.89 -3.15
CA ASN A 24 -11.36 -0.37 -3.81
C ASN A 24 -11.49 -1.53 -2.82
N ALA A 25 -10.57 -1.64 -1.85
CA ALA A 25 -10.61 -2.68 -0.83
C ALA A 25 -11.83 -2.54 0.09
N PHE A 26 -12.17 -1.31 0.49
CA PHE A 26 -13.39 -1.05 1.27
C PHE A 26 -14.66 -1.31 0.45
N GLY A 27 -14.70 -0.88 -0.81
CA GLY A 27 -15.83 -1.14 -1.70
C GLY A 27 -16.04 -2.63 -1.96
N GLY A 28 -14.97 -3.36 -2.28
CA GLY A 28 -15.01 -4.81 -2.50
C GLY A 28 -15.36 -5.58 -1.22
N GLY A 29 -14.78 -5.19 -0.07
CA GLY A 29 -15.10 -5.78 1.21
C GLY A 29 -16.57 -5.56 1.61
N TYR A 30 -17.06 -4.34 1.46
CA TYR A 30 -18.48 -4.02 1.71
C TYR A 30 -19.41 -4.82 0.78
N TYR A 31 -19.09 -4.88 -0.52
CA TYR A 31 -19.87 -5.66 -1.48
C TYR A 31 -19.96 -7.14 -1.11
N GLY A 32 -18.83 -7.74 -0.73
CA GLY A 32 -18.83 -9.13 -0.29
C GLY A 32 -19.61 -9.37 1.01
N LEU A 33 -19.54 -8.45 1.97
CA LEU A 33 -20.34 -8.49 3.21
C LEU A 33 -21.85 -8.31 2.95
N SER A 34 -22.21 -7.62 1.87
CA SER A 34 -23.61 -7.43 1.44
C SER A 34 -24.17 -8.64 0.68
N GLY A 35 -23.44 -9.76 0.64
CA GLY A 35 -23.88 -11.00 0.01
C GLY A 35 -23.27 -11.32 -1.34
N ALA A 36 -22.35 -10.48 -1.86
CA ALA A 36 -21.63 -10.68 -3.13
C ALA A 36 -22.56 -11.09 -4.29
N GLU A 37 -23.71 -10.43 -4.43
CA GLU A 37 -24.73 -10.75 -5.41
C GLU A 37 -24.16 -10.84 -6.82
N GLY A 38 -24.39 -11.96 -7.52
CA GLY A 38 -23.85 -12.19 -8.85
C GLY A 38 -22.42 -12.74 -8.92
N VAL A 39 -21.77 -12.99 -7.76
CA VAL A 39 -20.48 -13.69 -7.70
C VAL A 39 -20.75 -15.17 -7.35
N PRO A 40 -20.35 -16.11 -8.26
CA PRO A 40 -20.56 -17.54 -8.01
C PRO A 40 -19.84 -18.03 -6.75
N THR A 41 -20.53 -18.77 -5.90
CA THR A 41 -19.92 -19.40 -4.71
C THR A 41 -18.98 -20.54 -5.06
N GLU A 42 -19.11 -21.10 -6.28
CA GLU A 42 -18.21 -22.12 -6.84
C GLU A 42 -16.75 -21.62 -6.89
N TRP A 43 -16.52 -20.32 -6.94
CA TRP A 43 -15.16 -19.75 -6.85
C TRP A 43 -14.51 -19.94 -5.48
N LEU A 44 -15.28 -20.28 -4.45
CA LEU A 44 -14.75 -20.61 -3.12
C LEU A 44 -14.41 -22.12 -2.98
N GLU A 45 -14.74 -22.96 -3.99
CA GLU A 45 -14.39 -24.36 -3.98
C GLU A 45 -12.88 -24.54 -3.85
N GLY A 46 -12.46 -25.43 -2.93
CA GLY A 46 -11.06 -25.60 -2.58
C GLY A 46 -10.52 -24.63 -1.51
N SER A 47 -11.29 -23.61 -1.11
CA SER A 47 -10.95 -22.73 0.01
C SER A 47 -11.60 -23.25 1.32
N PRO A 48 -11.12 -22.81 2.50
CA PRO A 48 -11.75 -23.10 3.78
C PRO A 48 -13.03 -22.28 4.04
N PHE A 49 -13.49 -21.49 3.06
CA PHE A 49 -14.61 -20.56 3.23
C PHE A 49 -15.87 -21.09 2.53
N SER A 50 -16.99 -21.03 3.22
CA SER A 50 -18.33 -21.40 2.69
C SER A 50 -19.05 -20.22 2.03
N ASP A 51 -18.63 -19.00 2.33
CA ASP A 51 -19.20 -17.76 1.81
C ASP A 51 -18.13 -16.66 1.72
N TYR A 52 -18.51 -15.48 1.21
CA TYR A 52 -17.61 -14.35 1.03
C TYR A 52 -17.41 -13.50 2.28
N THR A 53 -18.03 -13.80 3.42
CA THR A 53 -17.96 -12.97 4.63
C THR A 53 -16.55 -12.83 5.17
N VAL A 54 -15.88 -13.96 5.42
CA VAL A 54 -14.50 -13.94 5.97
C VAL A 54 -13.51 -13.32 5.00
N PRO A 55 -13.45 -13.71 3.71
CA PRO A 55 -12.60 -13.03 2.73
C PRO A 55 -12.85 -11.52 2.65
N SER A 56 -14.11 -11.10 2.74
CA SER A 56 -14.49 -9.68 2.68
C SER A 56 -14.03 -8.89 3.90
N VAL A 57 -14.13 -9.47 5.10
CA VAL A 57 -13.59 -8.87 6.33
C VAL A 57 -12.07 -8.71 6.23
N ILE A 58 -11.36 -9.72 5.73
CA ILE A 58 -9.91 -9.64 5.52
C ILE A 58 -9.58 -8.54 4.51
N LEU A 59 -10.28 -8.50 3.38
CA LEU A 59 -10.09 -7.47 2.35
C LEU A 59 -10.32 -6.06 2.92
N LEU A 60 -11.39 -5.87 3.67
CA LEU A 60 -11.77 -4.58 4.24
C LEU A 60 -10.79 -4.14 5.34
N VAL A 61 -10.49 -5.02 6.30
CA VAL A 61 -9.72 -4.65 7.50
C VAL A 61 -8.21 -4.71 7.22
N VAL A 62 -7.72 -5.82 6.67
CA VAL A 62 -6.28 -6.03 6.49
C VAL A 62 -5.77 -5.28 5.27
N VAL A 63 -6.38 -5.50 4.11
CA VAL A 63 -5.94 -4.84 2.89
C VAL A 63 -6.33 -3.36 2.90
N GLY A 64 -7.61 -3.05 3.07
CA GLY A 64 -8.13 -1.68 3.11
C GLY A 64 -7.51 -0.85 4.23
N GLY A 65 -7.40 -1.42 5.43
CA GLY A 65 -6.77 -0.76 6.58
C GLY A 65 -5.29 -0.44 6.35
N SER A 66 -4.51 -1.39 5.81
CA SER A 66 -3.09 -1.16 5.49
C SER A 66 -2.90 -0.07 4.44
N PHE A 67 -3.73 -0.05 3.41
CA PHE A 67 -3.72 0.98 2.37
C PHE A 67 -4.10 2.35 2.91
N LEU A 68 -5.12 2.43 3.77
CA LEU A 68 -5.54 3.68 4.39
C LEU A 68 -4.45 4.27 5.27
N VAL A 69 -3.87 3.46 6.17
CA VAL A 69 -2.77 3.89 7.03
C VAL A 69 -1.58 4.38 6.21
N ALA A 70 -1.21 3.65 5.16
CA ALA A 70 -0.12 4.03 4.28
C ALA A 70 -0.43 5.33 3.52
N ALA A 71 -1.63 5.50 2.98
CA ALA A 71 -2.05 6.72 2.30
C ALA A 71 -1.95 7.94 3.22
N VAL A 72 -2.51 7.84 4.42
CA VAL A 72 -2.44 8.92 5.42
C VAL A 72 -0.98 9.23 5.76
N ALA A 73 -0.16 8.21 6.08
CA ALA A 73 1.24 8.39 6.43
C ALA A 73 2.03 9.12 5.33
N VAL A 74 1.77 8.78 4.05
CA VAL A 74 2.41 9.43 2.90
C VAL A 74 1.96 10.89 2.75
N PHE A 75 0.67 11.19 2.89
CA PHE A 75 0.16 12.56 2.75
C PHE A 75 0.61 13.47 3.89
N VAL A 76 0.62 12.98 5.13
CA VAL A 76 1.08 13.77 6.29
C VAL A 76 2.61 13.77 6.46
N ARG A 77 3.36 13.15 5.55
CA ARG A 77 4.83 13.04 5.58
C ARG A 77 5.35 12.38 6.86
N SER A 78 4.64 11.36 7.34
CA SER A 78 5.05 10.62 8.54
C SER A 78 6.39 9.89 8.32
N PRO A 79 7.22 9.74 9.36
CA PRO A 79 8.44 8.93 9.28
C PRO A 79 8.18 7.46 8.94
N ILE A 80 6.98 6.95 9.20
CA ILE A 80 6.58 5.58 8.83
C ILE A 80 6.00 5.44 7.41
N ALA A 81 5.93 6.54 6.63
CA ALA A 81 5.29 6.55 5.30
C ALA A 81 5.86 5.47 4.36
N ARG A 82 7.18 5.35 4.30
CA ARG A 82 7.83 4.34 3.45
C ARG A 82 7.52 2.92 3.92
N THR A 83 7.67 2.66 5.21
CA THR A 83 7.44 1.31 5.77
C THR A 83 5.98 0.90 5.61
N SER A 84 5.02 1.78 5.90
CA SER A 84 3.60 1.49 5.73
C SER A 84 3.21 1.27 4.27
N ALA A 85 3.79 2.02 3.31
CA ALA A 85 3.57 1.79 1.89
C ALA A 85 4.15 0.45 1.42
N LEU A 86 5.35 0.08 1.86
CA LEU A 86 5.93 -1.24 1.58
C LEU A 86 5.07 -2.36 2.16
N THR A 87 4.60 -2.20 3.40
CA THR A 87 3.69 -3.16 4.04
C THR A 87 2.40 -3.31 3.25
N ALA A 88 1.74 -2.22 2.86
CA ALA A 88 0.50 -2.26 2.09
C ALA A 88 0.69 -2.95 0.73
N GLY A 89 1.75 -2.62 0.00
CA GLY A 89 2.08 -3.27 -1.27
C GLY A 89 2.35 -4.78 -1.11
N THR A 90 3.06 -5.18 -0.05
CA THR A 90 3.30 -6.59 0.26
C THR A 90 2.01 -7.30 0.64
N VAL A 91 1.18 -6.71 1.50
CA VAL A 91 -0.10 -7.28 1.93
C VAL A 91 -1.00 -7.58 0.73
N VAL A 92 -1.14 -6.65 -0.21
CA VAL A 92 -2.00 -6.88 -1.37
C VAL A 92 -1.44 -7.95 -2.31
N LEU A 93 -0.13 -8.02 -2.50
CA LEU A 93 0.48 -9.06 -3.33
C LEU A 93 0.33 -10.45 -2.72
N VAL A 94 0.52 -10.57 -1.40
CA VAL A 94 0.26 -11.83 -0.66
C VAL A 94 -1.21 -12.20 -0.77
N TRP A 95 -2.11 -11.25 -0.59
CA TRP A 95 -3.56 -11.48 -0.74
C TRP A 95 -3.93 -12.01 -2.13
N ILE A 96 -3.44 -11.37 -3.19
CA ILE A 96 -3.68 -11.84 -4.57
C ILE A 96 -3.01 -13.20 -4.80
N GLY A 97 -1.81 -13.43 -4.30
CA GLY A 97 -1.11 -14.72 -4.39
C GLY A 97 -1.92 -15.85 -3.74
N ILE A 98 -2.48 -15.62 -2.56
CA ILE A 98 -3.36 -16.58 -1.88
C ILE A 98 -4.64 -16.82 -2.68
N GLN A 99 -5.28 -15.77 -3.19
CA GLN A 99 -6.46 -15.90 -4.03
C GLN A 99 -6.18 -16.78 -5.27
N VAL A 100 -5.11 -16.47 -6.01
CA VAL A 100 -4.76 -17.24 -7.22
C VAL A 100 -4.40 -18.68 -6.88
N ALA A 101 -3.76 -18.93 -5.74
CA ALA A 101 -3.40 -20.29 -5.30
C ALA A 101 -4.62 -21.13 -4.94
N ILE A 102 -5.68 -20.52 -4.39
CA ILE A 102 -6.89 -21.22 -3.93
C ILE A 102 -7.92 -21.35 -5.04
N ILE A 103 -8.28 -20.23 -5.67
CA ILE A 103 -9.40 -20.16 -6.64
C ILE A 103 -8.93 -20.07 -8.09
N GLY A 104 -7.63 -20.01 -8.32
CA GLY A 104 -7.07 -19.87 -9.67
C GLY A 104 -7.26 -18.47 -10.25
N TYR A 105 -7.04 -18.36 -11.55
CA TYR A 105 -7.27 -17.15 -12.30
C TYR A 105 -8.75 -17.05 -12.71
N VAL A 106 -9.50 -16.17 -12.07
CA VAL A 106 -10.95 -16.01 -12.30
C VAL A 106 -11.33 -14.64 -12.88
N SER A 107 -10.45 -13.63 -12.73
CA SER A 107 -10.76 -12.27 -13.15
C SER A 107 -9.52 -11.48 -13.54
N TRP A 108 -9.67 -10.60 -14.56
CA TRP A 108 -8.63 -9.64 -14.94
C TRP A 108 -8.26 -8.65 -13.82
N MET A 109 -9.10 -8.51 -12.81
CA MET A 109 -8.82 -7.68 -11.65
C MET A 109 -7.64 -8.18 -10.82
N GLN A 110 -7.39 -9.51 -10.81
CA GLN A 110 -6.25 -10.10 -10.09
C GLN A 110 -4.91 -9.58 -10.60
N PRO A 111 -4.56 -9.69 -11.91
CA PRO A 111 -3.31 -9.11 -12.40
C PRO A 111 -3.29 -7.59 -12.33
N ALA A 112 -4.40 -6.90 -12.52
CA ALA A 112 -4.46 -5.45 -12.38
C ALA A 112 -4.11 -5.01 -10.95
N THR A 113 -4.64 -5.68 -9.94
CA THR A 113 -4.33 -5.43 -8.53
C THR A 113 -2.87 -5.78 -8.19
N ALA A 114 -2.34 -6.88 -8.74
CA ALA A 114 -0.94 -7.26 -8.57
C ALA A 114 0.01 -6.20 -9.16
N ILE A 115 -0.28 -5.70 -10.35
CA ILE A 115 0.48 -4.60 -10.98
C ILE A 115 0.43 -3.35 -10.09
N GLY A 116 -0.75 -2.99 -9.57
CA GLY A 116 -0.91 -1.88 -8.62
C GLY A 116 -0.05 -2.05 -7.37
N GLY A 117 -0.04 -3.24 -6.78
CA GLY A 117 0.81 -3.58 -5.63
C GLY A 117 2.31 -3.46 -5.93
N LEU A 118 2.75 -3.94 -7.09
CA LEU A 118 4.14 -3.81 -7.55
C LEU A 118 4.53 -2.35 -7.76
N LEU A 119 3.67 -1.55 -8.38
CA LEU A 119 3.91 -0.11 -8.58
C LEU A 119 4.05 0.61 -7.23
N ILE A 120 3.21 0.28 -6.23
CA ILE A 120 3.32 0.84 -4.89
C ILE A 120 4.67 0.48 -4.26
N LEU A 121 5.12 -0.77 -4.38
CA LEU A 121 6.44 -1.18 -3.86
C LEU A 121 7.57 -0.40 -4.54
N LEU A 122 7.56 -0.29 -5.86
CA LEU A 122 8.58 0.44 -6.62
C LEU A 122 8.62 1.92 -6.25
N LEU A 123 7.45 2.57 -6.14
CA LEU A 123 7.36 3.96 -5.74
C LEU A 123 7.79 4.17 -4.28
N ALA A 124 7.44 3.24 -3.38
CA ALA A 124 7.85 3.30 -1.98
C ALA A 124 9.37 3.10 -1.81
N LEU A 125 10.00 2.27 -2.64
CA LEU A 125 11.45 2.13 -2.67
C LEU A 125 12.14 3.39 -3.20
N GLY A 126 11.55 4.06 -4.18
CA GLY A 126 12.03 5.33 -4.73
C GLY A 126 11.72 6.55 -3.86
N HIS A 127 10.81 6.40 -2.88
CA HIS A 127 10.44 7.47 -1.96
C HIS A 127 11.51 7.61 -0.87
N GLN A 128 12.44 8.55 -1.08
CA GLN A 128 13.44 8.91 -0.08
C GLN A 128 12.77 9.77 1.00
N GLN A 129 12.85 9.33 2.24
CA GLN A 129 12.53 10.19 3.37
C GLN A 129 13.66 11.22 3.49
N ASP A 130 13.31 12.51 3.47
CA ASP A 130 14.22 13.58 3.84
C ASP A 130 14.55 13.38 5.33
N SER A 131 15.63 12.66 5.62
CA SER A 131 16.13 12.56 7.00
C SER A 131 16.54 13.96 7.43
N PRO A 132 16.06 14.47 8.57
CA PRO A 132 16.58 15.71 9.14
C PRO A 132 18.10 15.56 9.30
N LEU A 133 18.87 16.55 8.83
CA LEU A 133 20.30 16.59 9.08
C LEU A 133 20.53 16.49 10.60
N PRO A 134 21.46 15.65 11.06
CA PRO A 134 21.79 15.59 12.47
C PRO A 134 22.19 16.99 12.96
N PRO A 135 21.76 17.42 14.16
CA PRO A 135 22.00 18.77 14.68
C PRO A 135 23.48 19.13 14.74
N ASP A 136 24.38 18.15 14.80
CA ASP A 136 25.82 18.34 14.87
C ASP A 136 26.46 18.80 13.54
N ALA A 137 25.76 18.67 12.42
CA ALA A 137 26.27 19.14 11.13
C ALA A 137 26.21 20.67 10.98
N ALA A 138 25.50 21.35 11.87
CA ALA A 138 25.38 22.81 11.86
C ALA A 138 26.47 23.53 12.67
N VAL A 139 27.28 22.79 13.45
CA VAL A 139 28.38 23.36 14.22
C VAL A 139 29.65 23.21 13.39
N GLY A 140 29.97 24.20 12.61
CA GLY A 140 31.26 24.31 11.94
C GLY A 140 32.38 24.34 13.00
N PRO A 141 33.60 23.87 12.67
CA PRO A 141 34.70 23.93 13.60
C PRO A 141 34.91 25.37 14.07
N PRO A 142 35.22 25.60 15.38
CA PRO A 142 35.48 26.94 15.87
C PRO A 142 36.63 27.54 15.08
N ALA A 143 36.42 28.76 14.60
CA ALA A 143 37.45 29.50 13.89
C ALA A 143 38.70 29.56 14.81
N SER A 144 39.78 28.90 14.37
CA SER A 144 41.06 28.99 15.05
C SER A 144 41.50 30.45 14.99
N SER A 145 41.40 31.16 16.15
CA SER A 145 42.00 32.47 16.31
C SER A 145 43.52 32.32 16.26
N GLY A 146 44.08 32.50 15.06
CA GLY A 146 45.52 32.65 14.90
C GLY A 146 45.98 33.92 15.63
N ARG A 147 46.91 33.72 16.48
CA ARG A 147 47.83 34.77 16.91
C ARG A 147 49.10 34.72 16.07
#